data_5c66eba96c87dd1d3e44a473b9d3acbf
#
_entry.id   5c66eba96c87dd1d3e44a473b9d3acbf
#
_cell.length_a   1.000
_cell.length_b   1.000
_cell.length_c   1.000
_cell.angle_alpha   90.00
_cell.angle_beta   90.00
_cell.angle_gamma   90.00
#
_symmetry.space_group_name_H-M   'P 1'
#
loop_
_entity.id
_entity.type
_entity.pdbx_description
1 polymer ?
#
loop_
_entity_poly.entity_id
_entity_poly.type
_entity_poly.pdbx_seq_one_letter_code
_entity_poly.pdbx_strand_id
1 'polypeptide(L)'
;ALDGAHIHPHYGVFSPVRGEYVDLVAAAPLPSTEGTPLNAFDIGTGTGVLAAVLAKRDVKKVIGTDRDPRALACARDNIERLGLGKQVKVVAADLFPEGRAPLIVCNPPWLPGKVSAPIEGAVYDPDSRMLKGFLAGLKDHLTPNGEGWLILSDFAEHLGLRPRGEVLRLIEAAGLKLIQRHDTRPRHPKAMDTSDPLHLARVAEIVRDIDGATID
;
A
#
# COMPACT_ATOMS: atom_id res chain seq x y z
N ALA A 1 -14.36 -6.13 -4.44
CA ALA A 1 -13.37 -6.42 -3.38
C ALA A 1 -14.00 -6.50 -1.99
N LEU A 2 -15.02 -5.70 -1.68
CA LEU A 2 -15.68 -5.67 -0.36
C LEU A 2 -17.13 -6.20 -0.37
N ASP A 3 -17.54 -6.93 -1.40
CA ASP A 3 -18.86 -7.59 -1.53
C ASP A 3 -20.04 -6.65 -1.27
N GLY A 4 -20.00 -5.45 -1.85
CA GLY A 4 -21.00 -4.40 -1.68
C GLY A 4 -20.88 -3.58 -0.39
N ALA A 5 -19.96 -3.93 0.51
CA ALA A 5 -19.68 -3.10 1.69
C ALA A 5 -18.83 -1.88 1.31
N HIS A 6 -19.04 -0.78 2.04
CA HIS A 6 -18.36 0.48 1.78
C HIS A 6 -17.42 0.87 2.91
N ILE A 7 -16.32 1.52 2.56
CA ILE A 7 -15.46 2.22 3.51
C ILE A 7 -16.04 3.63 3.72
N HIS A 8 -16.12 4.06 4.98
CA HIS A 8 -16.56 5.40 5.36
C HIS A 8 -15.34 6.21 5.81
N PRO A 9 -14.84 7.13 4.98
CA PRO A 9 -13.72 7.97 5.38
C PRO A 9 -14.18 9.02 6.41
N HIS A 10 -13.38 9.22 7.45
CA HIS A 10 -13.57 10.35 8.35
C HIS A 10 -13.09 11.64 7.70
N TYR A 11 -13.61 12.78 8.18
CA TYR A 11 -13.13 14.08 7.73
C TYR A 11 -11.61 14.22 7.95
N GLY A 12 -10.90 14.63 6.91
CA GLY A 12 -9.46 14.79 6.95
C GLY A 12 -8.65 13.50 6.81
N VAL A 13 -9.31 12.34 6.64
CA VAL A 13 -8.65 11.08 6.28
C VAL A 13 -8.83 10.85 4.77
N PHE A 14 -7.74 10.53 4.09
CA PHE A 14 -7.78 10.30 2.65
C PHE A 14 -8.70 9.14 2.31
N SER A 15 -9.68 9.42 1.45
CA SER A 15 -10.48 8.38 0.84
C SER A 15 -9.85 7.98 -0.49
N PRO A 16 -9.64 6.69 -0.74
CA PRO A 16 -9.19 6.25 -2.04
C PRO A 16 -10.29 6.52 -3.08
N VAL A 17 -10.22 7.70 -3.70
CA VAL A 17 -11.10 8.07 -4.83
C VAL A 17 -10.85 7.14 -6.03
N ARG A 18 -9.71 6.46 -6.02
CA ARG A 18 -9.29 5.50 -7.05
C ARG A 18 -9.37 4.09 -6.49
N GLY A 19 -10.40 3.37 -6.87
CA GLY A 19 -10.61 1.97 -6.46
C GLY A 19 -9.71 0.97 -7.18
N GLU A 20 -8.99 1.39 -8.25
CA GLU A 20 -8.25 0.49 -9.11
C GLU A 20 -7.17 -0.28 -8.39
N TYR A 21 -6.43 0.37 -7.49
CA TYR A 21 -5.40 -0.31 -6.72
C TYR A 21 -5.98 -1.28 -5.67
N VAL A 22 -7.18 -0.99 -5.17
CA VAL A 22 -7.91 -1.90 -4.28
C VAL A 22 -8.27 -3.19 -5.02
N ASP A 23 -8.70 -3.07 -6.29
CA ASP A 23 -8.99 -4.22 -7.15
C ASP A 23 -7.71 -5.02 -7.46
N LEU A 24 -6.57 -4.35 -7.67
CA LEU A 24 -5.28 -5.03 -7.85
C LEU A 24 -4.92 -5.87 -6.63
N VAL A 25 -4.98 -5.27 -5.43
CA VAL A 25 -4.71 -6.00 -4.18
C VAL A 25 -5.72 -7.11 -3.96
N ALA A 26 -6.98 -6.93 -4.37
CA ALA A 26 -8.01 -7.96 -4.28
C ALA A 26 -7.75 -9.15 -5.21
N ALA A 27 -7.13 -8.92 -6.37
CA ALA A 27 -6.92 -9.93 -7.41
C ALA A 27 -5.53 -10.57 -7.39
N ALA A 28 -4.51 -9.89 -6.86
CA ALA A 28 -3.13 -10.39 -6.86
C ALA A 28 -3.02 -11.74 -6.14
N PRO A 29 -2.29 -12.72 -6.66
CA PRO A 29 -2.09 -14.01 -5.98
C PRO A 29 -1.46 -13.80 -4.60
N LEU A 30 -2.04 -14.39 -3.56
CA LEU A 30 -1.46 -14.35 -2.22
C LEU A 30 -0.21 -15.24 -2.16
N PRO A 31 0.81 -14.86 -1.36
CA PRO A 31 2.00 -15.68 -1.19
C PRO A 31 1.65 -17.04 -0.57
N SER A 32 2.38 -18.08 -1.00
CA SER A 32 2.27 -19.40 -0.39
C SER A 32 2.97 -19.44 0.97
N THR A 33 2.31 -19.99 1.96
CA THR A 33 2.86 -20.12 3.33
C THR A 33 3.03 -21.56 3.77
N GLU A 34 3.06 -22.52 2.82
CA GLU A 34 3.29 -23.97 3.10
C GLU A 34 2.42 -24.52 4.24
N GLY A 35 1.14 -24.15 4.26
CA GLY A 35 0.17 -24.64 5.24
C GLY A 35 0.09 -23.84 6.55
N THR A 36 0.95 -22.83 6.75
CA THR A 36 0.79 -21.92 7.88
C THR A 36 -0.25 -20.83 7.57
N PRO A 37 -0.99 -20.31 8.57
CA PRO A 37 -1.93 -19.23 8.34
C PRO A 37 -1.24 -17.99 7.81
N LEU A 38 -1.73 -17.44 6.69
CA LEU A 38 -1.23 -16.19 6.13
C LEU A 38 -1.57 -15.02 7.05
N ASN A 39 -0.54 -14.32 7.50
CA ASN A 39 -0.67 -13.04 8.22
C ASN A 39 -0.13 -11.92 7.34
N ALA A 40 -0.61 -10.70 7.55
CA ALA A 40 -0.16 -9.55 6.76
C ALA A 40 -0.04 -8.28 7.61
N PHE A 41 0.79 -7.36 7.14
CA PHE A 41 0.83 -5.97 7.60
C PHE A 41 0.31 -5.05 6.49
N ASP A 42 -0.46 -4.02 6.88
CA ASP A 42 -0.92 -2.94 6.01
C ASP A 42 -0.31 -1.63 6.53
N ILE A 43 0.76 -1.17 5.89
CA ILE A 43 1.57 -0.03 6.34
C ILE A 43 0.97 1.28 5.82
N GLY A 44 0.64 2.20 6.73
CA GLY A 44 -0.10 3.41 6.40
C GLY A 44 -1.54 3.09 6.04
N THR A 45 -2.23 2.35 6.91
CA THR A 45 -3.56 1.76 6.65
C THR A 45 -4.65 2.78 6.32
N GLY A 46 -4.49 4.05 6.71
CA GLY A 46 -5.42 5.13 6.40
C GLY A 46 -6.85 4.82 6.85
N THR A 47 -7.74 4.59 5.90
CA THR A 47 -9.14 4.21 6.16
C THR A 47 -9.32 2.73 6.53
N GLY A 48 -8.27 1.92 6.49
CA GLY A 48 -8.33 0.47 6.73
C GLY A 48 -8.78 -0.35 5.51
N VAL A 49 -8.86 0.25 4.33
CA VAL A 49 -9.42 -0.42 3.14
C VAL A 49 -8.62 -1.63 2.71
N LEU A 50 -7.28 -1.53 2.66
CA LEU A 50 -6.42 -2.65 2.24
C LEU A 50 -6.41 -3.74 3.30
N ALA A 51 -6.34 -3.39 4.58
CA ALA A 51 -6.48 -4.34 5.68
C ALA A 51 -7.81 -5.12 5.60
N ALA A 52 -8.92 -4.43 5.30
CA ALA A 52 -10.22 -5.06 5.13
C ALA A 52 -10.26 -5.99 3.91
N VAL A 53 -9.66 -5.60 2.78
CA VAL A 53 -9.56 -6.44 1.58
C VAL A 53 -8.75 -7.70 1.87
N LEU A 54 -7.60 -7.59 2.51
CA LEU A 54 -6.77 -8.73 2.89
C LEU A 54 -7.51 -9.70 3.82
N ALA A 55 -8.21 -9.19 4.83
CA ALA A 55 -8.99 -10.01 5.74
C ALA A 55 -10.11 -10.78 5.02
N LYS A 56 -10.77 -10.15 4.04
CA LYS A 56 -11.79 -10.80 3.18
C LYS A 56 -11.22 -11.81 2.19
N ARG A 57 -9.91 -11.79 1.97
CA ARG A 57 -9.18 -12.77 1.14
C ARG A 57 -8.58 -13.91 1.97
N ASP A 58 -9.15 -14.24 3.11
CA ASP A 58 -8.71 -15.31 4.02
C ASP A 58 -7.32 -15.09 4.66
N VAL A 59 -6.79 -13.86 4.67
CA VAL A 59 -5.65 -13.52 5.50
C VAL A 59 -6.09 -13.59 6.97
N LYS A 60 -5.50 -14.48 7.75
CA LYS A 60 -5.99 -14.83 9.09
C LYS A 60 -5.82 -13.71 10.12
N LYS A 61 -4.71 -12.97 10.02
CA LYS A 61 -4.45 -11.80 10.84
C LYS A 61 -3.86 -10.70 9.99
N VAL A 62 -4.40 -9.50 10.13
CA VAL A 62 -3.86 -8.29 9.51
C VAL A 62 -3.56 -7.27 10.61
N ILE A 63 -2.37 -6.69 10.58
CA ILE A 63 -2.04 -5.55 11.43
C ILE A 63 -1.94 -4.32 10.52
N GLY A 64 -2.90 -3.40 10.66
CA GLY A 64 -2.87 -2.10 9.99
C GLY A 64 -2.14 -1.10 10.88
N THR A 65 -1.17 -0.39 10.33
CA THR A 65 -0.43 0.67 11.05
C THR A 65 -0.70 2.03 10.45
N ASP A 66 -0.71 3.03 11.29
CA ASP A 66 -0.67 4.43 10.88
C ASP A 66 -0.08 5.29 12.00
N ARG A 67 0.45 6.46 11.67
CA ARG A 67 0.91 7.43 12.66
C ARG A 67 -0.11 8.52 12.98
N ASP A 68 -1.09 8.74 12.07
CA ASP A 68 -2.12 9.76 12.26
C ASP A 68 -3.27 9.20 13.13
N PRO A 69 -3.54 9.79 14.32
CA PRO A 69 -4.64 9.36 15.19
C PRO A 69 -6.00 9.36 14.50
N ARG A 70 -6.22 10.25 13.52
CA ARG A 70 -7.49 10.32 12.77
C ARG A 70 -7.64 9.13 11.83
N ALA A 71 -6.54 8.75 11.14
CA ALA A 71 -6.50 7.56 10.30
C ALA A 71 -6.73 6.29 11.13
N LEU A 72 -6.08 6.19 12.30
CA LEU A 72 -6.27 5.07 13.22
C LEU A 72 -7.73 4.95 13.71
N ALA A 73 -8.37 6.06 14.06
CA ALA A 73 -9.78 6.07 14.45
C ALA A 73 -10.68 5.63 13.29
N CYS A 74 -10.47 6.21 12.11
CA CYS A 74 -11.20 5.86 10.89
C CYS A 74 -11.07 4.38 10.53
N ALA A 75 -9.85 3.84 10.56
CA ALA A 75 -9.60 2.44 10.28
C ALA A 75 -10.34 1.52 11.28
N ARG A 76 -10.25 1.81 12.59
CA ARG A 76 -10.94 1.02 13.63
C ARG A 76 -12.44 1.00 13.41
N ASP A 77 -13.06 2.14 13.18
CA ASP A 77 -14.50 2.25 12.94
C ASP A 77 -14.94 1.47 11.69
N ASN A 78 -14.16 1.55 10.60
CA ASN A 78 -14.44 0.79 9.40
C ASN A 78 -14.29 -0.72 9.62
N ILE A 79 -13.24 -1.15 10.31
CA ILE A 79 -12.98 -2.57 10.59
C ILE A 79 -14.08 -3.15 11.50
N GLU A 80 -14.50 -2.41 12.52
CA GLU A 80 -15.59 -2.82 13.39
C GLU A 80 -16.92 -2.92 12.63
N ARG A 81 -17.27 -1.90 11.87
CA ARG A 81 -18.50 -1.86 11.05
C ARG A 81 -18.56 -2.97 10.01
N LEU A 82 -17.41 -3.40 9.48
CA LEU A 82 -17.30 -4.52 8.54
C LEU A 82 -17.28 -5.89 9.25
N GLY A 83 -17.31 -5.93 10.59
CA GLY A 83 -17.26 -7.17 11.37
C GLY A 83 -15.90 -7.87 11.34
N LEU A 84 -14.82 -7.15 11.00
CA LEU A 84 -13.47 -7.71 10.81
C LEU A 84 -12.56 -7.58 12.04
N GLY A 85 -13.05 -7.07 13.17
CA GLY A 85 -12.25 -6.80 14.37
C GLY A 85 -11.55 -8.01 14.98
N LYS A 86 -11.99 -9.23 14.66
CA LYS A 86 -11.31 -10.48 15.08
C LYS A 86 -10.06 -10.80 14.24
N GLN A 87 -10.01 -10.31 12.98
CA GLN A 87 -8.93 -10.58 12.04
C GLN A 87 -7.98 -9.38 11.87
N VAL A 88 -8.49 -8.16 12.02
CA VAL A 88 -7.72 -6.93 11.78
C VAL A 88 -7.50 -6.18 13.08
N LYS A 89 -6.23 -5.91 13.41
CA LYS A 89 -5.81 -5.06 14.52
C LYS A 89 -5.21 -3.78 13.96
N VAL A 90 -5.67 -2.62 14.44
CA VAL A 90 -5.15 -1.30 14.04
C VAL A 90 -4.30 -0.72 15.17
N VAL A 91 -3.02 -0.47 14.91
CA VAL A 91 -2.03 -0.01 15.89
C VAL A 91 -1.32 1.27 15.43
N ALA A 92 -0.96 2.11 16.39
CA ALA A 92 -0.17 3.30 16.13
C ALA A 92 1.30 2.87 15.97
N ALA A 93 1.87 3.13 14.80
CA ALA A 93 3.27 2.92 14.51
C ALA A 93 3.75 3.84 13.38
N ASP A 94 5.02 4.22 13.43
CA ASP A 94 5.67 4.89 12.30
C ASP A 94 6.28 3.84 11.38
N LEU A 95 5.54 3.47 10.35
CA LEU A 95 5.75 2.36 9.43
C LEU A 95 5.39 1.00 10.05
N PHE A 96 6.36 0.18 10.41
CA PHE A 96 6.14 -1.23 10.74
C PHE A 96 5.68 -1.46 12.18
N PRO A 97 4.81 -2.46 12.41
CA PRO A 97 4.58 -2.99 13.75
C PRO A 97 5.73 -3.91 14.15
N GLU A 98 5.73 -4.35 15.41
CA GLU A 98 6.66 -5.39 15.87
C GLU A 98 6.41 -6.74 15.15
N GLY A 99 7.49 -7.45 14.90
CA GLY A 99 7.47 -8.81 14.32
C GLY A 99 7.65 -8.84 12.80
N ARG A 100 7.29 -9.97 12.22
CA ARG A 100 7.44 -10.27 10.80
C ARG A 100 6.15 -10.85 10.24
N ALA A 101 5.92 -10.61 8.95
CA ALA A 101 4.78 -11.17 8.22
C ALA A 101 5.21 -11.71 6.86
N PRO A 102 4.55 -12.75 6.34
CA PRO A 102 4.78 -13.25 4.98
C PRO A 102 4.24 -12.31 3.89
N LEU A 103 3.38 -11.38 4.24
CA LEU A 103 2.86 -10.36 3.32
C LEU A 103 2.86 -8.99 3.99
N ILE A 104 3.46 -8.01 3.35
CA ILE A 104 3.45 -6.62 3.82
C ILE A 104 3.03 -5.72 2.67
N VAL A 105 1.92 -5.01 2.84
CA VAL A 105 1.35 -4.13 1.83
C VAL A 105 1.55 -2.68 2.25
N CYS A 106 1.87 -1.81 1.30
CA CYS A 106 1.98 -0.37 1.52
C CYS A 106 1.47 0.40 0.31
N ASN A 107 0.60 1.36 0.55
CA ASN A 107 0.21 2.38 -0.40
C ASN A 107 0.66 3.76 0.12
N PRO A 108 1.95 4.12 -0.04
CA PRO A 108 2.45 5.40 0.44
C PRO A 108 1.88 6.56 -0.39
N PRO A 109 1.97 7.81 0.09
CA PRO A 109 1.66 8.96 -0.74
C PRO A 109 2.53 8.98 -2.00
N TRP A 110 1.93 9.31 -3.15
CA TRP A 110 2.59 9.10 -4.45
C TRP A 110 3.50 10.24 -4.89
N LEU A 111 3.29 11.44 -4.36
CA LEU A 111 4.00 12.64 -4.80
C LEU A 111 5.05 13.07 -3.76
N PRO A 112 6.34 13.18 -4.13
CA PRO A 112 7.33 13.81 -3.30
C PRO A 112 7.08 15.32 -3.29
N GLY A 113 6.60 15.87 -2.19
CA GLY A 113 6.25 17.28 -2.08
C GLY A 113 6.04 17.71 -0.65
N LYS A 114 5.99 19.02 -0.43
CA LYS A 114 5.70 19.59 0.88
C LYS A 114 4.20 19.49 1.20
N VAL A 115 3.90 19.15 2.41
CA VAL A 115 2.54 19.11 2.96
C VAL A 115 2.20 20.49 3.50
N SER A 116 1.13 21.12 2.98
CA SER A 116 0.63 22.43 3.44
C SER A 116 -0.58 22.29 4.37
N ALA A 117 -1.31 21.16 4.25
CA ALA A 117 -2.47 20.84 5.09
C ALA A 117 -2.45 19.36 5.50
N PRO A 118 -3.00 18.99 6.67
CA PRO A 118 -2.97 17.61 7.16
C PRO A 118 -3.52 16.55 6.20
N ILE A 119 -4.55 16.88 5.41
CA ILE A 119 -5.13 15.99 4.41
C ILE A 119 -4.18 15.71 3.24
N GLU A 120 -3.28 16.63 2.94
CA GLU A 120 -2.28 16.50 1.89
C GLU A 120 -1.19 15.49 2.22
N GLY A 121 -0.99 15.15 3.51
CA GLY A 121 -0.06 14.13 3.96
C GLY A 121 -0.37 12.72 3.43
N ALA A 122 -1.56 12.51 2.88
CA ALA A 122 -1.92 11.27 2.21
C ALA A 122 -1.64 11.29 0.68
N VAL A 123 -1.30 12.47 0.14
CA VAL A 123 -0.96 12.68 -1.29
C VAL A 123 0.52 12.97 -1.44
N TYR A 124 1.09 13.74 -0.51
CA TYR A 124 2.47 14.19 -0.54
C TYR A 124 3.31 13.51 0.52
N ASP A 125 4.43 12.96 0.10
CA ASP A 125 5.46 12.34 0.95
C ASP A 125 6.75 13.14 0.81
N PRO A 126 7.02 14.10 1.71
CA PRO A 126 8.24 14.91 1.64
C PRO A 126 9.48 14.02 1.55
N ASP A 127 10.31 14.28 0.54
CA ASP A 127 11.53 13.53 0.24
C ASP A 127 11.30 12.01 0.03
N SER A 128 10.07 11.59 -0.29
CA SER A 128 9.67 10.17 -0.38
C SER A 128 10.02 9.39 0.90
N ARG A 129 9.82 10.00 2.07
CA ARG A 129 10.21 9.43 3.37
C ARG A 129 9.53 8.09 3.65
N MET A 130 8.21 8.02 3.42
CA MET A 130 7.45 6.80 3.66
C MET A 130 7.85 5.70 2.69
N LEU A 131 7.96 6.02 1.40
CA LEU A 131 8.43 5.09 0.38
C LEU A 131 9.82 4.52 0.72
N LYS A 132 10.78 5.40 1.01
CA LYS A 132 12.16 5.00 1.35
C LYS A 132 12.20 4.18 2.64
N GLY A 133 11.48 4.62 3.67
CA GLY A 133 11.42 3.91 4.95
C GLY A 133 10.76 2.54 4.83
N PHE A 134 9.70 2.42 4.00
CA PHE A 134 9.08 1.14 3.71
C PHE A 134 10.07 0.18 3.04
N LEU A 135 10.72 0.59 1.96
CA LEU A 135 11.68 -0.27 1.26
C LEU A 135 12.87 -0.65 2.15
N ALA A 136 13.42 0.30 2.90
CA ALA A 136 14.57 0.04 3.79
C ALA A 136 14.24 -0.95 4.92
N GLY A 137 13.03 -0.87 5.50
CA GLY A 137 12.63 -1.73 6.62
C GLY A 137 11.98 -3.05 6.18
N LEU A 138 11.62 -3.20 4.89
CA LEU A 138 10.83 -4.33 4.42
C LEU A 138 11.49 -5.68 4.72
N LYS A 139 12.79 -5.80 4.43
CA LYS A 139 13.56 -7.05 4.63
C LYS A 139 13.59 -7.50 6.09
N ASP A 140 13.65 -6.57 7.04
CA ASP A 140 13.70 -6.87 8.47
C ASP A 140 12.35 -7.35 9.02
N HIS A 141 11.26 -7.03 8.33
CA HIS A 141 9.90 -7.34 8.75
C HIS A 141 9.22 -8.44 7.91
N LEU A 142 9.85 -8.90 6.83
CA LEU A 142 9.39 -10.06 6.08
C LEU A 142 9.86 -11.36 6.73
N THR A 143 9.00 -12.38 6.69
CA THR A 143 9.43 -13.77 6.92
C THR A 143 10.25 -14.25 5.71
N PRO A 144 11.04 -15.33 5.85
CA PRO A 144 11.66 -15.98 4.68
C PRO A 144 10.60 -16.26 3.59
N ASN A 145 10.95 -15.97 2.33
CA ASN A 145 10.04 -16.05 1.17
C ASN A 145 8.80 -15.14 1.26
N GLY A 146 8.81 -14.14 2.13
CA GLY A 146 7.73 -13.17 2.25
C GLY A 146 7.73 -12.17 1.09
N GLU A 147 6.60 -11.50 0.91
CA GLU A 147 6.36 -10.55 -0.18
C GLU A 147 6.02 -9.17 0.35
N GLY A 148 6.65 -8.14 -0.21
CA GLY A 148 6.26 -6.75 -0.06
C GLY A 148 5.43 -6.29 -1.27
N TRP A 149 4.22 -5.79 -1.04
CA TRP A 149 3.39 -5.22 -2.10
C TRP A 149 3.38 -3.70 -1.98
N LEU A 150 4.08 -3.05 -2.90
CA LEU A 150 4.13 -1.60 -2.99
C LEU A 150 3.13 -1.11 -4.04
N ILE A 151 2.21 -0.25 -3.63
CA ILE A 151 1.25 0.41 -4.52
C ILE A 151 1.76 1.82 -4.78
N LEU A 152 2.06 2.14 -6.03
CA LEU A 152 2.61 3.43 -6.40
C LEU A 152 2.10 3.86 -7.78
N SER A 153 2.00 5.16 -8.00
CA SER A 153 1.74 5.73 -9.32
C SER A 153 3.03 6.29 -9.91
N ASP A 154 3.20 6.13 -11.21
CA ASP A 154 4.27 6.79 -11.97
C ASP A 154 3.98 8.29 -12.23
N PHE A 155 2.91 8.82 -11.63
CA PHE A 155 2.50 10.21 -11.80
C PHE A 155 3.58 11.21 -11.39
N ALA A 156 4.34 10.92 -10.33
CA ALA A 156 5.47 11.75 -9.93
C ALA A 156 6.57 11.82 -11.01
N GLU A 157 6.77 10.75 -11.77
CA GLU A 157 7.72 10.72 -12.88
C GLU A 157 7.22 11.57 -14.07
N HIS A 158 5.92 11.50 -14.37
CA HIS A 158 5.30 12.34 -15.41
C HIS A 158 5.33 13.82 -15.07
N LEU A 159 5.24 14.18 -13.80
CA LEU A 159 5.39 15.56 -13.32
C LEU A 159 6.85 16.05 -13.19
N GLY A 160 7.83 15.17 -13.44
CA GLY A 160 9.24 15.49 -13.23
C GLY A 160 9.64 15.62 -11.74
N LEU A 161 8.79 15.19 -10.81
CA LEU A 161 9.04 15.25 -9.37
C LEU A 161 9.87 14.07 -8.87
N ARG A 162 9.97 13.00 -9.65
CA ARG A 162 10.79 11.82 -9.39
C ARG A 162 11.47 11.39 -10.69
N PRO A 163 12.79 11.13 -10.69
CA PRO A 163 13.47 10.59 -11.85
C PRO A 163 12.92 9.22 -12.25
N ARG A 164 12.82 8.96 -13.55
CA ARG A 164 12.43 7.63 -14.04
C ARG A 164 13.41 6.57 -13.53
N GLY A 165 12.87 5.44 -13.11
CA GLY A 165 13.65 4.32 -12.58
C GLY A 165 14.22 4.55 -11.16
N GLU A 166 13.88 5.66 -10.48
CA GLU A 166 14.34 5.87 -9.09
C GLU A 166 13.78 4.81 -8.15
N VAL A 167 12.52 4.41 -8.33
CA VAL A 167 11.90 3.38 -7.49
C VAL A 167 12.64 2.07 -7.60
N LEU A 168 13.01 1.63 -8.81
CA LEU A 168 13.79 0.40 -9.02
C LEU A 168 15.16 0.48 -8.34
N ARG A 169 15.84 1.62 -8.44
CA ARG A 169 17.12 1.83 -7.74
C ARG A 169 16.98 1.77 -6.21
N LEU A 170 15.87 2.31 -5.67
CA LEU A 170 15.58 2.23 -4.23
C LEU A 170 15.31 0.79 -3.79
N ILE A 171 14.60 0.01 -4.60
CA ILE A 171 14.35 -1.42 -4.36
C ILE A 171 15.67 -2.19 -4.33
N GLU A 172 16.52 -2.02 -5.34
CA GLU A 172 17.84 -2.65 -5.42
C GLU A 172 18.74 -2.24 -4.27
N ALA A 173 18.77 -0.94 -3.94
CA ALA A 173 19.58 -0.42 -2.82
C ALA A 173 19.14 -0.96 -1.45
N ALA A 174 17.86 -1.33 -1.31
CA ALA A 174 17.33 -1.99 -0.11
C ALA A 174 17.63 -3.51 -0.09
N GLY A 175 18.30 -4.04 -1.09
CA GLY A 175 18.58 -5.49 -1.22
C GLY A 175 17.34 -6.31 -1.56
N LEU A 176 16.35 -5.68 -2.18
CA LEU A 176 15.10 -6.30 -2.63
C LEU A 176 15.16 -6.56 -4.14
N LYS A 177 14.30 -7.45 -4.61
CA LYS A 177 14.11 -7.71 -6.05
C LYS A 177 12.66 -7.47 -6.43
N LEU A 178 12.44 -6.78 -7.54
CA LEU A 178 11.12 -6.71 -8.18
C LEU A 178 10.86 -8.06 -8.87
N ILE A 179 9.81 -8.77 -8.45
CA ILE A 179 9.48 -10.08 -9.00
C ILE A 179 8.37 -9.98 -10.01
N GLN A 180 7.40 -9.13 -9.72
CA GLN A 180 6.24 -8.98 -10.57
C GLN A 180 5.75 -7.54 -10.51
N ARG A 181 5.27 -7.06 -11.65
CA ARG A 181 4.62 -5.76 -11.78
C ARG A 181 3.23 -5.97 -12.36
N HIS A 182 2.24 -5.36 -11.73
CA HIS A 182 0.89 -5.27 -12.23
C HIS A 182 0.53 -3.82 -12.47
N ASP A 183 0.20 -3.50 -13.71
CA ASP A 183 -0.22 -2.15 -14.10
C ASP A 183 -1.74 -2.09 -14.27
N THR A 184 -2.34 -0.99 -13.82
CA THR A 184 -3.71 -0.63 -14.15
C THR A 184 -3.79 0.83 -14.56
N ARG A 185 -4.78 1.16 -15.40
CA ARG A 185 -5.04 2.55 -15.76
C ARG A 185 -6.07 3.16 -14.82
N PRO A 186 -5.91 4.44 -14.47
CA PRO A 186 -6.93 5.15 -13.71
C PRO A 186 -8.27 5.14 -14.47
N ARG A 187 -9.36 4.88 -13.75
CA ARG A 187 -10.74 4.88 -14.30
C ARG A 187 -11.47 6.20 -14.06
N HIS A 188 -10.84 7.13 -13.32
CA HIS A 188 -11.44 8.41 -13.01
C HIS A 188 -11.64 9.25 -14.29
N PRO A 189 -12.78 9.97 -14.47
CA PRO A 189 -13.03 10.77 -15.67
C PRO A 189 -11.90 11.76 -16.03
N LYS A 190 -11.26 12.37 -15.03
CA LYS A 190 -10.10 13.25 -15.25
C LYS A 190 -8.87 12.52 -15.81
N ALA A 191 -8.73 11.23 -15.56
CA ALA A 191 -7.66 10.43 -16.13
C ALA A 191 -7.93 10.04 -17.60
N MET A 192 -9.13 10.27 -18.08
CA MET A 192 -9.54 10.09 -19.48
C MET A 192 -9.39 11.39 -20.28
N ASP A 193 -9.17 12.53 -19.62
CA ASP A 193 -8.94 13.81 -20.24
C ASP A 193 -7.48 13.89 -20.72
N THR A 194 -7.27 13.86 -22.02
CA THR A 194 -5.94 13.92 -22.64
C THR A 194 -5.18 15.19 -22.37
N SER A 195 -5.87 16.26 -21.91
CA SER A 195 -5.24 17.52 -21.49
C SER A 195 -4.73 17.47 -20.03
N ASP A 196 -5.17 16.47 -19.22
CA ASP A 196 -4.74 16.30 -17.85
C ASP A 196 -3.51 15.37 -17.79
N PRO A 197 -2.39 15.77 -17.14
CA PRO A 197 -1.21 14.93 -16.96
C PRO A 197 -1.53 13.55 -16.32
N LEU A 198 -2.63 13.45 -15.59
CA LEU A 198 -3.09 12.19 -14.98
C LEU A 198 -3.46 11.10 -15.98
N HIS A 199 -3.80 11.44 -17.24
CA HIS A 199 -4.18 10.43 -18.23
C HIS A 199 -3.02 9.51 -18.61
N LEU A 200 -1.77 9.92 -18.38
CA LEU A 200 -0.56 9.15 -18.63
C LEU A 200 -0.17 8.25 -17.46
N ALA A 201 -0.71 8.52 -16.26
CA ALA A 201 -0.30 7.84 -15.04
C ALA A 201 -0.79 6.39 -14.98
N ARG A 202 0.07 5.50 -14.53
CA ARG A 202 -0.24 4.10 -14.18
C ARG A 202 -0.24 3.93 -12.68
N VAL A 203 -0.97 2.95 -12.17
CA VAL A 203 -1.03 2.66 -10.75
C VAL A 203 -0.67 1.21 -10.50
N ALA A 204 0.22 1.03 -9.58
CA ALA A 204 0.65 -0.16 -8.84
C ALA A 204 1.84 -0.95 -9.38
N GLU A 205 2.76 -1.14 -8.48
CA GLU A 205 3.86 -2.10 -8.58
C GLU A 205 3.78 -3.08 -7.40
N ILE A 206 4.00 -4.37 -7.65
CA ILE A 206 4.13 -5.38 -6.61
C ILE A 206 5.59 -5.77 -6.51
N VAL A 207 6.17 -5.60 -5.33
CA VAL A 207 7.57 -5.90 -5.03
C VAL A 207 7.63 -7.10 -4.10
N ARG A 208 8.44 -8.08 -4.45
CA ARG A 208 8.70 -9.24 -3.61
C ARG A 208 10.15 -9.24 -3.13
N ASP A 209 10.38 -9.57 -1.87
CA ASP A 209 11.71 -9.96 -1.39
C ASP A 209 11.89 -11.46 -1.67
N ILE A 210 12.92 -11.80 -2.44
CA ILE A 210 13.31 -13.20 -2.63
C ILE A 210 14.81 -13.30 -2.47
N ASP A 211 15.23 -14.06 -1.46
CA ASP A 211 16.58 -14.59 -1.39
C ASP A 211 16.75 -15.61 -2.53
N GLY A 212 17.40 -15.17 -3.61
CA GLY A 212 18.02 -16.07 -4.58
C GLY A 212 17.30 -16.38 -5.90
N ALA A 213 16.14 -15.82 -6.23
CA ALA A 213 15.53 -16.06 -7.54
C ALA A 213 16.03 -15.08 -8.61
N THR A 214 16.50 -15.62 -9.71
CA THR A 214 16.87 -14.88 -10.93
C THR A 214 15.63 -14.34 -11.63
N ILE A 215 15.73 -13.10 -12.10
CA ILE A 215 14.77 -12.53 -13.04
C ILE A 215 15.27 -12.92 -14.44
N ASP A 216 14.49 -13.69 -15.19
CA ASP A 216 14.62 -13.84 -16.62
C ASP A 216 13.77 -12.76 -17.33
#